data_226ebeeab51054662d5b60320b56ad5a
#
_entry.id   226ebeeab51054662d5b60320b56ad5a
#
_cell.length_a   1.000
_cell.length_b   1.000
_cell.length_c   1.000
_cell.angle_alpha   90.00
_cell.angle_beta   90.00
_cell.angle_gamma   90.00
#
_symmetry.space_group_name_H-M   'P 1'
#
loop_
_entity.id
_entity.type
_entity.pdbx_description
1 polymer ?
#
loop_
_entity_poly.entity_id
_entity_poly.type
_entity_poly.pdbx_seq_one_letter_code
_entity_poly.pdbx_strand_id
1 'polypeptide(L)'
;MKVGIIGCGNIADIYFSNSQKYFNNFEIVACADIKNEAAKNYAEKYGVEHLSVDQILSNTEIELIINLTIPDVHFEVSKSILESGKHSYSEKPLSIKFEHGEELVRLGNSKGLHVGCAPDTFLGAGIQEAKKIIDQNEIGKINLGSISMGVAGHEIWHPNPDFYYKYGGGPILDMGPYYFTALVNLLGPAKNVFTQSRTVYQKRVIGSGERQGQEIEVEIPTTLVSQIEFQNGALIDSFFSFDVWKHSKNHIELYGDKGSINIPDPNMFGGDILVCKSKNGVWENIDTKTVSYTHLRAHET
;
A
#
# COMPACT_ATOMS: atom_id res chain seq x y z
N MET A 1 17.30 -17.39 1.71
CA MET A 1 16.79 -16.74 2.95
C MET A 1 15.53 -17.47 3.40
N LYS A 2 15.47 -17.91 4.65
CA LYS A 2 14.27 -18.51 5.23
C LYS A 2 13.35 -17.42 5.81
N VAL A 3 12.06 -17.48 5.50
CA VAL A 3 11.07 -16.47 5.83
C VAL A 3 9.94 -17.06 6.65
N GLY A 4 9.48 -16.34 7.67
CA GLY A 4 8.27 -16.67 8.42
C GLY A 4 7.14 -15.69 8.10
N ILE A 5 5.88 -16.10 8.30
CA ILE A 5 4.72 -15.22 8.22
C ILE A 5 4.00 -15.17 9.56
N ILE A 6 3.68 -13.97 10.03
CA ILE A 6 2.76 -13.74 11.15
C ILE A 6 1.51 -13.03 10.61
N GLY A 7 0.36 -13.68 10.74
CA GLY A 7 -0.92 -13.26 10.18
C GLY A 7 -1.33 -14.10 8.97
N CYS A 8 -2.35 -14.95 9.16
CA CYS A 8 -2.88 -15.87 8.16
C CYS A 8 -4.32 -15.45 7.77
N GLY A 9 -4.48 -14.17 7.42
CA GLY A 9 -5.72 -13.59 6.90
C GLY A 9 -5.83 -13.71 5.38
N ASN A 10 -6.82 -13.03 4.79
CA ASN A 10 -7.11 -13.11 3.35
C ASN A 10 -5.92 -12.77 2.46
N ILE A 11 -5.11 -11.77 2.84
CA ILE A 11 -3.97 -11.33 2.04
C ILE A 11 -2.81 -12.36 2.03
N ALA A 12 -2.73 -13.23 3.03
CA ALA A 12 -1.64 -14.18 3.15
C ALA A 12 -1.57 -15.15 1.95
N ASP A 13 -2.71 -15.49 1.36
CA ASP A 13 -2.79 -16.42 0.23
C ASP A 13 -1.92 -16.00 -0.95
N ILE A 14 -1.94 -14.72 -1.31
CA ILE A 14 -1.15 -14.19 -2.42
C ILE A 14 0.36 -14.20 -2.10
N TYR A 15 0.76 -13.94 -0.85
CA TYR A 15 2.16 -14.00 -0.43
C TYR A 15 2.71 -15.42 -0.53
N PHE A 16 1.97 -16.42 -0.02
CA PHE A 16 2.37 -17.83 -0.12
C PHE A 16 2.43 -18.32 -1.56
N SER A 17 1.37 -18.10 -2.34
CA SER A 17 1.29 -18.59 -3.72
C SER A 17 2.36 -17.97 -4.62
N ASN A 18 2.59 -16.67 -4.50
CA ASN A 18 3.58 -15.96 -5.31
C ASN A 18 5.01 -16.33 -4.90
N SER A 19 5.29 -16.50 -3.59
CA SER A 19 6.61 -16.92 -3.15
C SER A 19 7.03 -18.25 -3.78
N GLN A 20 6.14 -19.22 -3.82
CA GLN A 20 6.41 -20.52 -4.43
C GLN A 20 6.52 -20.49 -5.96
N LYS A 21 5.78 -19.58 -6.60
CA LYS A 21 5.68 -19.55 -8.07
C LYS A 21 6.75 -18.69 -8.74
N TYR A 22 7.16 -17.59 -8.12
CA TYR A 22 7.96 -16.57 -8.80
C TYR A 22 9.29 -16.26 -8.15
N PHE A 23 9.54 -16.74 -6.91
CA PHE A 23 10.75 -16.39 -6.17
C PHE A 23 11.61 -17.63 -5.91
N ASN A 24 12.92 -17.50 -6.19
CA ASN A 24 13.92 -18.55 -5.96
C ASN A 24 14.96 -18.16 -4.90
N ASN A 25 14.92 -16.90 -4.42
CA ASN A 25 15.93 -16.36 -3.51
C ASN A 25 15.52 -16.40 -2.04
N PHE A 26 14.27 -16.73 -1.77
CA PHE A 26 13.76 -16.97 -0.42
C PHE A 26 12.67 -18.06 -0.42
N GLU A 27 12.43 -18.61 0.76
CA GLU A 27 11.44 -19.67 1.00
C GLU A 27 10.64 -19.33 2.26
N ILE A 28 9.32 -19.36 2.18
CA ILE A 28 8.46 -19.30 3.36
C ILE A 28 8.46 -20.68 3.99
N VAL A 29 8.99 -20.79 5.22
CA VAL A 29 9.17 -22.07 5.91
C VAL A 29 8.18 -22.27 7.06
N ALA A 30 7.60 -21.20 7.59
CA ALA A 30 6.69 -21.29 8.73
C ALA A 30 5.64 -20.18 8.73
N CYS A 31 4.51 -20.43 9.38
CA CYS A 31 3.52 -19.40 9.66
C CYS A 31 2.94 -19.49 11.07
N ALA A 32 2.46 -18.35 11.57
CA ALA A 32 1.81 -18.19 12.84
C ALA A 32 0.61 -17.24 12.74
N ASP A 33 -0.42 -17.44 13.55
CA ASP A 33 -1.56 -16.54 13.73
C ASP A 33 -2.10 -16.67 15.16
N ILE A 34 -2.68 -15.61 15.69
CA ILE A 34 -3.38 -15.66 16.97
C ILE A 34 -4.57 -16.63 16.92
N LYS A 35 -5.19 -16.79 15.75
CA LYS A 35 -6.19 -17.81 15.46
C LYS A 35 -5.47 -19.07 14.98
N ASN A 36 -5.19 -19.99 15.90
CA ASN A 36 -4.43 -21.21 15.65
C ASN A 36 -4.91 -22.00 14.40
N GLU A 37 -6.24 -22.12 14.22
CA GLU A 37 -6.82 -22.81 13.06
C GLU A 37 -6.51 -22.12 11.72
N ALA A 38 -6.42 -20.80 11.70
CA ALA A 38 -6.04 -20.07 10.48
C ALA A 38 -4.60 -20.43 10.08
N ALA A 39 -3.65 -20.37 11.01
CA ALA A 39 -2.26 -20.74 10.75
C ALA A 39 -2.12 -22.21 10.33
N LYS A 40 -2.85 -23.12 10.98
CA LYS A 40 -2.86 -24.55 10.64
C LYS A 40 -3.35 -24.80 9.20
N ASN A 41 -4.45 -24.16 8.80
CA ASN A 41 -5.01 -24.29 7.46
C ASN A 41 -4.02 -23.80 6.38
N TYR A 42 -3.33 -22.70 6.62
CA TYR A 42 -2.30 -22.18 5.71
C TYR A 42 -1.06 -23.09 5.68
N ALA A 43 -0.62 -23.57 6.83
CA ALA A 43 0.50 -24.52 6.92
C ALA A 43 0.25 -25.81 6.12
N GLU A 44 -0.94 -26.40 6.27
CA GLU A 44 -1.37 -27.58 5.52
C GLU A 44 -1.48 -27.28 4.01
N LYS A 45 -2.08 -26.13 3.64
CA LYS A 45 -2.29 -25.74 2.24
C LYS A 45 -0.97 -25.53 1.48
N TYR A 46 0.03 -24.92 2.12
CA TYR A 46 1.27 -24.52 1.47
C TYR A 46 2.47 -25.37 1.83
N GLY A 47 2.31 -26.39 2.70
CA GLY A 47 3.37 -27.31 3.08
C GLY A 47 4.46 -26.65 3.94
N VAL A 48 4.10 -25.67 4.80
CA VAL A 48 5.01 -24.98 5.69
C VAL A 48 4.75 -25.37 7.14
N GLU A 49 5.68 -25.04 8.05
CA GLU A 49 5.55 -25.36 9.45
C GLU A 49 4.52 -24.46 10.15
N HIS A 50 3.64 -25.03 10.95
CA HIS A 50 2.75 -24.31 11.84
C HIS A 50 3.44 -24.08 13.18
N LEU A 51 3.71 -22.84 13.53
CA LEU A 51 4.37 -22.42 14.77
C LEU A 51 3.49 -21.45 15.58
N SER A 52 3.75 -21.34 16.87
CA SER A 52 3.26 -20.19 17.65
C SER A 52 4.07 -18.93 17.30
N VAL A 53 3.54 -17.75 17.64
CA VAL A 53 4.26 -16.48 17.44
C VAL A 53 5.62 -16.50 18.17
N ASP A 54 5.68 -17.01 19.40
CA ASP A 54 6.91 -17.11 20.17
C ASP A 54 7.92 -18.07 19.51
N GLN A 55 7.45 -19.18 18.98
CA GLN A 55 8.32 -20.13 18.27
C GLN A 55 8.87 -19.53 16.97
N ILE A 56 8.07 -18.82 16.18
CA ILE A 56 8.56 -18.21 14.93
C ILE A 56 9.56 -17.08 15.22
N LEU A 57 9.34 -16.30 16.29
CA LEU A 57 10.29 -15.26 16.74
C LEU A 57 11.62 -15.86 17.25
N SER A 58 11.57 -16.98 17.96
CA SER A 58 12.77 -17.64 18.52
C SER A 58 13.48 -18.58 17.55
N ASN A 59 12.90 -18.90 16.39
CA ASN A 59 13.50 -19.81 15.42
C ASN A 59 14.73 -19.16 14.75
N THR A 60 15.91 -19.68 15.01
CA THR A 60 17.20 -19.12 14.54
C THR A 60 17.44 -19.32 13.04
N GLU A 61 16.69 -20.17 12.37
CA GLU A 61 16.81 -20.37 10.92
C GLU A 61 16.04 -19.33 10.11
N ILE A 62 15.03 -18.67 10.72
CA ILE A 62 14.24 -17.62 10.07
C ILE A 62 14.98 -16.29 10.16
N GLU A 63 15.26 -15.70 9.01
CA GLU A 63 16.01 -14.45 8.88
C GLU A 63 15.09 -13.21 8.74
N LEU A 64 13.92 -13.40 8.11
CA LEU A 64 12.93 -12.35 7.86
C LEU A 64 11.53 -12.84 8.25
N ILE A 65 10.75 -11.98 8.84
CA ILE A 65 9.32 -12.24 9.09
C ILE A 65 8.47 -11.22 8.34
N ILE A 66 7.48 -11.73 7.61
CA ILE A 66 6.45 -10.93 6.95
C ILE A 66 5.27 -10.79 7.92
N ASN A 67 4.96 -9.55 8.28
CA ASN A 67 3.86 -9.21 9.17
C ASN A 67 2.60 -8.89 8.33
N LEU A 68 1.65 -9.82 8.29
CA LEU A 68 0.36 -9.71 7.58
C LEU A 68 -0.81 -9.59 8.57
N THR A 69 -0.57 -9.08 9.74
CA THR A 69 -1.60 -8.85 10.76
C THR A 69 -2.51 -7.66 10.37
N ILE A 70 -3.37 -7.24 11.25
CA ILE A 70 -4.21 -6.05 11.03
C ILE A 70 -3.43 -4.77 11.39
N PRO A 71 -3.79 -3.60 10.80
CA PRO A 71 -3.08 -2.33 11.01
C PRO A 71 -2.85 -1.94 12.47
N ASP A 72 -3.82 -2.24 13.34
CA ASP A 72 -3.77 -1.88 14.77
C ASP A 72 -2.58 -2.49 15.52
N VAL A 73 -2.10 -3.64 15.07
CA VAL A 73 -1.00 -4.37 15.73
C VAL A 73 0.29 -4.43 14.88
N HIS A 74 0.33 -3.79 13.71
CA HIS A 74 1.51 -3.79 12.86
C HIS A 74 2.76 -3.34 13.59
N PHE A 75 2.67 -2.27 14.38
CA PHE A 75 3.78 -1.74 15.15
C PHE A 75 4.33 -2.75 16.16
N GLU A 76 3.47 -3.28 17.03
CA GLU A 76 3.89 -4.18 18.10
C GLU A 76 4.50 -5.48 17.56
N VAL A 77 3.88 -6.05 16.52
CA VAL A 77 4.39 -7.26 15.87
C VAL A 77 5.73 -6.98 15.17
N SER A 78 5.84 -5.91 14.38
CA SER A 78 7.08 -5.56 13.69
C SER A 78 8.21 -5.22 14.68
N LYS A 79 7.90 -4.58 15.80
CA LYS A 79 8.85 -4.32 16.89
C LYS A 79 9.37 -5.61 17.49
N SER A 80 8.49 -6.55 17.84
CA SER A 80 8.86 -7.87 18.37
C SER A 80 9.74 -8.66 17.39
N ILE A 81 9.45 -8.56 16.07
CA ILE A 81 10.27 -9.17 15.02
C ILE A 81 11.70 -8.58 15.05
N LEU A 82 11.84 -7.26 15.06
CA LEU A 82 13.14 -6.60 15.11
C LEU A 82 13.89 -6.87 16.43
N GLU A 83 13.18 -6.90 17.56
CA GLU A 83 13.76 -7.23 18.86
C GLU A 83 14.31 -8.66 18.90
N SER A 84 13.67 -9.60 18.19
CA SER A 84 14.15 -10.98 18.04
C SER A 84 15.35 -11.14 17.09
N GLY A 85 15.85 -10.04 16.50
CA GLY A 85 17.03 -10.05 15.63
C GLY A 85 16.75 -10.42 14.19
N LYS A 86 15.51 -10.27 13.72
CA LYS A 86 15.10 -10.63 12.36
C LYS A 86 14.69 -9.38 11.56
N HIS A 87 14.88 -9.43 10.25
CA HIS A 87 14.33 -8.44 9.33
C HIS A 87 12.81 -8.44 9.40
N SER A 88 12.19 -7.28 9.26
CA SER A 88 10.72 -7.13 9.24
C SER A 88 10.24 -6.57 7.91
N TYR A 89 9.26 -7.22 7.32
CA TYR A 89 8.46 -6.67 6.21
C TYR A 89 7.00 -6.69 6.62
N SER A 90 6.31 -5.56 6.53
CA SER A 90 4.91 -5.45 6.97
C SER A 90 3.98 -5.13 5.82
N GLU A 91 2.73 -5.59 5.91
CA GLU A 91 1.66 -4.99 5.12
C GLU A 91 1.47 -3.51 5.47
N LYS A 92 0.84 -2.80 4.54
CA LYS A 92 0.52 -1.38 4.73
C LYS A 92 -0.69 -1.20 5.68
N PRO A 93 -0.74 -0.08 6.41
CA PRO A 93 0.32 0.89 6.65
C PRO A 93 1.40 0.33 7.58
N LEU A 94 2.63 0.84 7.50
CA LEU A 94 3.73 0.42 8.40
C LEU A 94 3.32 0.54 9.88
N SER A 95 2.62 1.61 10.19
CA SER A 95 2.00 1.87 11.50
C SER A 95 0.90 2.92 11.36
N ILE A 96 0.00 3.00 12.33
CA ILE A 96 -1.06 4.01 12.38
C ILE A 96 -0.51 5.39 12.81
N LYS A 97 0.52 5.39 13.69
CA LYS A 97 1.16 6.61 14.20
C LYS A 97 2.52 6.82 13.55
N PHE A 98 2.82 8.06 13.18
CA PHE A 98 4.10 8.43 12.60
C PHE A 98 5.29 8.06 13.52
N GLU A 99 5.18 8.36 14.82
CA GLU A 99 6.21 8.10 15.83
C GLU A 99 6.56 6.60 15.93
N HIS A 100 5.57 5.72 15.76
CA HIS A 100 5.76 4.28 15.72
C HIS A 100 6.57 3.84 14.49
N GLY A 101 6.27 4.42 13.32
CA GLY A 101 7.05 4.17 12.10
C GLY A 101 8.51 4.60 12.25
N GLU A 102 8.76 5.79 12.82
CA GLU A 102 10.11 6.26 13.12
C GLU A 102 10.83 5.34 14.11
N GLU A 103 10.14 4.85 15.15
CA GLU A 103 10.71 3.93 16.13
C GLU A 103 11.15 2.62 15.48
N LEU A 104 10.31 2.03 14.61
CA LEU A 104 10.67 0.81 13.88
C LEU A 104 11.92 1.00 13.01
N VAL A 105 11.98 2.09 12.25
CA VAL A 105 13.14 2.39 11.40
C VAL A 105 14.41 2.60 12.24
N ARG A 106 14.31 3.35 13.34
CA ARG A 106 15.44 3.55 14.26
C ARG A 106 15.90 2.24 14.90
N LEU A 107 14.96 1.41 15.34
CA LEU A 107 15.28 0.10 15.94
C LEU A 107 15.96 -0.82 14.92
N GLY A 108 15.43 -0.91 13.70
CA GLY A 108 16.05 -1.68 12.62
C GLY A 108 17.47 -1.22 12.36
N ASN A 109 17.69 0.07 12.14
CA ASN A 109 19.01 0.65 11.91
C ASN A 109 19.99 0.38 13.05
N SER A 110 19.55 0.49 14.30
CA SER A 110 20.41 0.26 15.47
C SER A 110 20.90 -1.20 15.60
N LYS A 111 20.15 -2.13 15.03
CA LYS A 111 20.45 -3.57 15.03
C LYS A 111 21.04 -4.08 13.71
N GLY A 112 21.20 -3.22 12.69
CA GLY A 112 21.62 -3.62 11.34
C GLY A 112 20.57 -4.46 10.62
N LEU A 113 19.29 -4.27 10.94
CA LEU A 113 18.15 -4.99 10.36
C LEU A 113 17.39 -4.11 9.38
N HIS A 114 16.80 -4.74 8.37
CA HIS A 114 15.94 -4.05 7.40
C HIS A 114 14.50 -4.00 7.89
N VAL A 115 13.87 -2.85 7.67
CA VAL A 115 12.44 -2.62 7.85
C VAL A 115 11.85 -2.30 6.48
N GLY A 116 11.02 -3.19 5.97
CA GLY A 116 10.28 -3.01 4.72
C GLY A 116 8.77 -2.90 4.97
N CYS A 117 8.07 -2.28 4.04
CA CYS A 117 6.62 -2.15 4.10
C CYS A 117 6.02 -2.15 2.70
N ALA A 118 4.89 -2.83 2.52
CA ALA A 118 4.04 -2.64 1.36
C ALA A 118 3.53 -1.17 1.31
N PRO A 119 3.10 -0.65 0.15
CA PRO A 119 2.82 -1.38 -1.07
C PRO A 119 4.07 -1.61 -1.93
N ASP A 120 4.05 -2.65 -2.73
CA ASP A 120 5.06 -2.96 -3.74
C ASP A 120 4.58 -2.63 -5.17
N THR A 121 3.33 -2.22 -5.34
CA THR A 121 2.70 -1.89 -6.62
C THR A 121 3.40 -0.76 -7.39
N PHE A 122 4.05 0.18 -6.68
CA PHE A 122 4.85 1.23 -7.33
C PHE A 122 6.07 0.69 -8.12
N LEU A 123 6.46 -0.55 -7.86
CA LEU A 123 7.49 -1.27 -8.61
C LEU A 123 6.92 -1.94 -9.88
N GLY A 124 5.62 -1.91 -10.08
CA GLY A 124 4.95 -2.44 -11.28
C GLY A 124 5.22 -1.62 -12.53
N ALA A 125 4.92 -2.22 -13.69
CA ALA A 125 5.27 -1.69 -15.01
C ALA A 125 4.74 -0.25 -15.24
N GLY A 126 3.53 0.06 -14.77
CA GLY A 126 2.93 1.39 -14.95
C GLY A 126 3.76 2.50 -14.28
N ILE A 127 4.05 2.38 -12.99
CA ILE A 127 4.81 3.39 -12.25
C ILE A 127 6.28 3.41 -12.70
N GLN A 128 6.88 2.25 -13.00
CA GLN A 128 8.27 2.17 -13.45
C GLN A 128 8.47 2.81 -14.84
N GLU A 129 7.54 2.64 -15.77
CA GLU A 129 7.64 3.32 -17.06
C GLU A 129 7.39 4.83 -16.91
N ALA A 130 6.45 5.26 -16.05
CA ALA A 130 6.27 6.66 -15.71
C ALA A 130 7.56 7.27 -15.11
N LYS A 131 8.20 6.55 -14.19
CA LYS A 131 9.50 6.94 -13.61
C LYS A 131 10.57 7.13 -14.68
N LYS A 132 10.68 6.20 -15.60
CA LYS A 132 11.64 6.28 -16.72
C LYS A 132 11.40 7.51 -17.61
N ILE A 133 10.14 7.79 -17.99
CA ILE A 133 9.77 8.98 -18.78
C ILE A 133 10.18 10.27 -18.06
N ILE A 134 9.95 10.33 -16.76
CA ILE A 134 10.31 11.49 -15.91
C ILE A 134 11.84 11.62 -15.81
N ASP A 135 12.56 10.53 -15.50
CA ASP A 135 14.01 10.53 -15.35
C ASP A 135 14.75 10.86 -16.65
N GLN A 136 14.18 10.46 -17.81
CA GLN A 136 14.66 10.83 -19.14
C GLN A 136 14.31 12.27 -19.52
N ASN A 137 13.64 13.02 -18.63
CA ASN A 137 13.25 14.42 -18.84
C ASN A 137 12.38 14.64 -20.10
N GLU A 138 11.58 13.63 -20.47
CA GLU A 138 10.76 13.66 -21.68
C GLU A 138 9.62 14.69 -21.59
N ILE A 139 9.06 14.89 -20.39
CA ILE A 139 8.03 15.88 -20.11
C ILE A 139 8.58 17.13 -19.38
N GLY A 140 9.92 17.19 -19.21
CA GLY A 140 10.61 18.31 -18.55
C GLY A 140 10.46 18.28 -17.03
N LYS A 141 10.74 19.42 -16.39
CA LYS A 141 10.63 19.60 -14.95
C LYS A 141 9.15 19.59 -14.54
N ILE A 142 8.78 18.69 -13.63
CA ILE A 142 7.43 18.65 -13.08
C ILE A 142 7.24 19.85 -12.15
N ASN A 143 6.19 20.63 -12.40
CA ASN A 143 5.85 21.82 -11.61
C ASN A 143 4.53 21.68 -10.87
N LEU A 144 3.58 20.92 -11.43
CA LEU A 144 2.23 20.78 -10.92
C LEU A 144 1.72 19.35 -11.18
N GLY A 145 0.74 18.92 -10.41
CA GLY A 145 0.04 17.66 -10.65
C GLY A 145 -1.15 17.47 -9.73
N SER A 146 -1.85 16.37 -9.95
CA SER A 146 -2.98 15.96 -9.13
C SER A 146 -2.99 14.46 -8.88
N ILE A 147 -3.49 14.06 -7.71
CA ILE A 147 -3.84 12.67 -7.41
C ILE A 147 -5.28 12.58 -6.92
N SER A 148 -5.96 11.52 -7.31
CA SER A 148 -7.39 11.38 -7.00
C SER A 148 -7.77 9.94 -6.69
N MET A 149 -8.32 9.72 -5.50
CA MET A 149 -8.94 8.47 -5.07
C MET A 149 -10.31 8.78 -4.47
N GLY A 150 -11.39 8.35 -5.12
CA GLY A 150 -12.75 8.56 -4.65
C GLY A 150 -13.63 7.35 -4.91
N VAL A 151 -14.25 6.83 -3.86
CA VAL A 151 -15.18 5.70 -3.91
C VAL A 151 -16.41 6.00 -3.06
N ALA A 152 -17.48 5.23 -3.26
CA ALA A 152 -18.75 5.43 -2.55
C ALA A 152 -18.78 4.81 -1.14
N GLY A 153 -17.62 4.29 -0.68
CA GLY A 153 -17.47 3.63 0.60
C GLY A 153 -17.39 2.10 0.49
N HIS A 154 -16.67 1.50 1.42
CA HIS A 154 -16.43 0.05 1.41
C HIS A 154 -17.56 -0.75 2.04
N GLU A 155 -18.43 -0.10 2.83
CA GLU A 155 -19.60 -0.72 3.45
C GLU A 155 -20.58 -1.30 2.46
N ILE A 156 -20.61 -0.81 1.22
CA ILE A 156 -21.54 -1.31 0.18
C ILE A 156 -21.24 -2.74 -0.28
N TRP A 157 -19.99 -3.18 -0.16
CA TRP A 157 -19.54 -4.50 -0.62
C TRP A 157 -18.82 -5.35 0.42
N HIS A 158 -18.15 -4.73 1.41
CA HIS A 158 -17.40 -5.45 2.42
C HIS A 158 -18.30 -5.91 3.56
N PRO A 159 -18.32 -7.21 3.94
CA PRO A 159 -19.25 -7.74 4.94
C PRO A 159 -18.95 -7.27 6.39
N ASN A 160 -17.70 -6.86 6.68
CA ASN A 160 -17.25 -6.35 7.97
C ASN A 160 -16.44 -5.06 7.80
N PRO A 161 -17.06 -3.94 7.42
CA PRO A 161 -16.36 -2.74 6.97
C PRO A 161 -15.97 -1.78 8.10
N ASP A 162 -16.24 -2.09 9.37
CA ASP A 162 -16.07 -1.19 10.52
C ASP A 162 -14.68 -0.57 10.60
N PHE A 163 -13.62 -1.35 10.34
CA PHE A 163 -12.23 -0.90 10.45
C PHE A 163 -11.88 0.23 9.46
N TYR A 164 -12.60 0.34 8.33
CA TYR A 164 -12.40 1.46 7.41
C TYR A 164 -12.87 2.80 7.96
N TYR A 165 -13.76 2.79 8.97
CA TYR A 165 -14.42 3.97 9.52
C TYR A 165 -14.01 4.30 10.96
N LYS A 166 -13.10 3.50 11.54
CA LYS A 166 -12.54 3.68 12.88
C LYS A 166 -11.12 4.21 12.85
N TYR A 167 -10.61 4.59 14.01
CA TYR A 167 -9.20 4.97 14.17
C TYR A 167 -8.27 3.93 13.54
N GLY A 168 -7.30 4.38 12.78
CA GLY A 168 -6.42 3.51 11.98
C GLY A 168 -6.94 3.19 10.58
N GLY A 169 -8.20 3.56 10.25
CA GLY A 169 -8.79 3.43 8.93
C GLY A 169 -8.81 4.75 8.15
N GLY A 170 -9.77 4.86 7.24
CA GLY A 170 -9.98 6.03 6.39
C GLY A 170 -9.21 6.00 5.08
N PRO A 171 -9.60 6.88 4.15
CA PRO A 171 -9.07 6.84 2.78
C PRO A 171 -7.56 7.09 2.71
N ILE A 172 -6.98 7.82 3.67
CA ILE A 172 -5.54 8.11 3.68
C ILE A 172 -4.72 6.91 4.16
N LEU A 173 -5.13 6.23 5.25
CA LEU A 173 -4.36 5.09 5.75
C LEU A 173 -4.61 3.82 4.94
N ASP A 174 -5.77 3.71 4.29
CA ASP A 174 -6.08 2.59 3.41
C ASP A 174 -5.42 2.72 2.03
N MET A 175 -5.64 3.85 1.34
CA MET A 175 -5.23 4.05 -0.05
C MET A 175 -4.03 5.00 -0.22
N GLY A 176 -3.84 5.92 0.71
CA GLY A 176 -2.72 6.88 0.65
C GLY A 176 -1.35 6.24 0.50
N PRO A 177 -1.03 5.10 1.14
CA PRO A 177 0.27 4.44 0.97
C PRO A 177 0.62 4.16 -0.50
N TYR A 178 -0.33 3.74 -1.33
CA TYR A 178 -0.12 3.51 -2.76
C TYR A 178 0.26 4.78 -3.50
N TYR A 179 -0.55 5.82 -3.32
CA TYR A 179 -0.40 7.10 -4.03
C TYR A 179 0.82 7.88 -3.59
N PHE A 180 1.03 8.00 -2.27
CA PHE A 180 2.17 8.76 -1.74
C PHE A 180 3.50 8.05 -1.98
N THR A 181 3.56 6.73 -1.91
CA THR A 181 4.77 5.97 -2.27
C THR A 181 5.10 6.15 -3.75
N ALA A 182 4.10 6.09 -4.63
CA ALA A 182 4.30 6.36 -6.05
C ALA A 182 4.81 7.79 -6.28
N LEU A 183 4.20 8.81 -5.66
CA LEU A 183 4.66 10.20 -5.78
C LEU A 183 6.07 10.41 -5.26
N VAL A 184 6.42 9.86 -4.09
CA VAL A 184 7.78 9.97 -3.55
C VAL A 184 8.79 9.29 -4.45
N ASN A 185 8.45 8.13 -5.03
CA ASN A 185 9.29 7.47 -6.03
C ASN A 185 9.49 8.32 -7.29
N LEU A 186 8.46 9.04 -7.75
CA LEU A 186 8.49 9.84 -8.97
C LEU A 186 9.13 11.23 -8.77
N LEU A 187 8.87 11.89 -7.64
CA LEU A 187 9.17 13.31 -7.41
C LEU A 187 10.21 13.55 -6.30
N GLY A 188 10.55 12.53 -5.52
CA GLY A 188 11.39 12.67 -4.33
C GLY A 188 10.59 13.04 -3.08
N PRO A 189 11.25 13.50 -2.00
CA PRO A 189 10.61 13.76 -0.71
C PRO A 189 9.62 14.92 -0.75
N ALA A 190 8.50 14.76 -0.03
CA ALA A 190 7.60 15.88 0.27
C ALA A 190 8.28 16.85 1.25
N LYS A 191 7.94 18.14 1.13
CA LYS A 191 8.47 19.22 1.97
C LYS A 191 7.41 19.76 2.93
N ASN A 192 6.24 20.08 2.39
CA ASN A 192 5.12 20.61 3.15
C ASN A 192 3.81 19.98 2.70
N VAL A 193 2.86 19.88 3.62
CA VAL A 193 1.49 19.45 3.33
C VAL A 193 0.50 20.35 4.08
N PHE A 194 -0.57 20.74 3.37
CA PHE A 194 -1.74 21.38 3.96
C PHE A 194 -2.97 20.54 3.61
N THR A 195 -3.79 20.20 4.61
CA THR A 195 -4.95 19.32 4.43
C THR A 195 -6.19 19.90 5.10
N GLN A 196 -7.32 19.82 4.39
CA GLN A 196 -8.65 19.97 4.96
C GLN A 196 -9.37 18.63 4.92
N SER A 197 -10.12 18.31 5.98
CA SER A 197 -10.82 17.06 6.12
C SER A 197 -12.27 17.21 6.57
N ARG A 198 -13.09 16.21 6.25
CA ARG A 198 -14.51 16.16 6.63
C ARG A 198 -14.93 14.71 6.90
N THR A 199 -15.83 14.55 7.86
CA THR A 199 -16.70 13.37 7.99
C THR A 199 -18.05 13.74 7.41
N VAL A 200 -18.39 13.22 6.22
CA VAL A 200 -19.63 13.59 5.52
C VAL A 200 -20.84 12.92 6.16
N TYR A 201 -20.72 11.64 6.46
CA TYR A 201 -21.77 10.85 7.11
C TYR A 201 -21.27 10.37 8.46
N GLN A 202 -22.04 10.62 9.53
CA GLN A 202 -21.73 10.15 10.90
C GLN A 202 -22.01 8.65 11.07
N LYS A 203 -22.85 8.11 10.23
CA LYS A 203 -23.22 6.70 10.19
C LYS A 203 -23.25 6.18 8.76
N ARG A 204 -22.94 4.90 8.61
CA ARG A 204 -23.03 4.18 7.36
C ARG A 204 -23.81 2.88 7.54
N VAL A 205 -24.41 2.38 6.47
CA VAL A 205 -25.21 1.14 6.50
C VAL A 205 -24.48 0.06 5.71
N ILE A 206 -24.25 -1.08 6.33
CA ILE A 206 -23.61 -2.23 5.68
C ILE A 206 -24.50 -2.75 4.56
N GLY A 207 -23.95 -2.82 3.34
CA GLY A 207 -24.70 -3.20 2.13
C GLY A 207 -24.63 -4.69 1.79
N SER A 208 -23.81 -5.50 2.50
CA SER A 208 -23.57 -6.90 2.14
C SER A 208 -23.29 -7.80 3.34
N GLY A 209 -23.38 -9.13 3.10
CA GLY A 209 -23.06 -10.16 4.09
C GLY A 209 -24.14 -10.32 5.16
N GLU A 210 -23.82 -11.07 6.23
CA GLU A 210 -24.74 -11.37 7.32
C GLU A 210 -25.15 -10.15 8.14
N ARG A 211 -24.35 -9.07 8.08
CA ARG A 211 -24.58 -7.81 8.80
C ARG A 211 -25.28 -6.76 7.94
N GLN A 212 -25.77 -7.12 6.75
CA GLN A 212 -26.48 -6.19 5.84
C GLN A 212 -27.61 -5.45 6.57
N GLY A 213 -27.68 -4.13 6.41
CA GLY A 213 -28.64 -3.27 7.08
C GLY A 213 -28.24 -2.78 8.47
N GLN A 214 -27.16 -3.27 9.08
CA GLN A 214 -26.65 -2.72 10.33
C GLN A 214 -25.94 -1.38 10.10
N GLU A 215 -26.02 -0.50 11.08
CA GLU A 215 -25.33 0.79 11.07
C GLU A 215 -23.90 0.66 11.63
N ILE A 216 -23.00 1.48 11.07
CA ILE A 216 -21.63 1.68 11.54
C ILE A 216 -21.46 3.15 11.91
N GLU A 217 -20.93 3.43 13.09
CA GLU A 217 -20.48 4.76 13.49
C GLU A 217 -19.18 5.11 12.77
N VAL A 218 -19.07 6.36 12.26
CA VAL A 218 -17.89 6.88 11.57
C VAL A 218 -17.11 7.78 12.53
N GLU A 219 -15.93 7.35 12.92
CA GLU A 219 -15.11 8.00 13.96
C GLU A 219 -13.98 8.88 13.36
N ILE A 220 -13.79 8.85 12.04
CA ILE A 220 -12.65 9.48 11.36
C ILE A 220 -13.11 10.30 10.14
N PRO A 221 -12.28 11.23 9.64
CA PRO A 221 -12.57 11.90 8.37
C PRO A 221 -12.62 10.91 7.20
N THR A 222 -13.66 11.04 6.38
CA THR A 222 -13.89 10.18 5.21
C THR A 222 -13.64 10.90 3.87
N THR A 223 -13.41 12.21 3.91
CA THR A 223 -12.98 13.03 2.77
C THR A 223 -11.85 13.95 3.19
N LEU A 224 -10.74 13.93 2.43
CA LEU A 224 -9.57 14.76 2.63
C LEU A 224 -9.14 15.38 1.29
N VAL A 225 -8.82 16.67 1.33
CA VAL A 225 -8.25 17.42 0.21
C VAL A 225 -6.97 18.05 0.69
N SER A 226 -5.86 17.83 -0.03
CA SER A 226 -4.55 18.33 0.41
C SER A 226 -3.81 19.00 -0.73
N GLN A 227 -2.91 19.91 -0.36
CA GLN A 227 -1.87 20.47 -1.21
C GLN A 227 -0.51 20.03 -0.67
N ILE A 228 0.32 19.46 -1.52
CA ILE A 228 1.62 18.90 -1.15
C ILE A 228 2.70 19.59 -1.97
N GLU A 229 3.68 20.21 -1.29
CA GLU A 229 4.89 20.74 -1.89
C GLU A 229 6.00 19.70 -1.77
N PHE A 230 6.64 19.36 -2.89
CA PHE A 230 7.82 18.48 -2.92
C PHE A 230 9.12 19.28 -2.88
N GLN A 231 10.23 18.67 -2.45
CA GLN A 231 11.53 19.33 -2.35
C GLN A 231 12.05 19.83 -3.71
N ASN A 232 11.67 19.16 -4.82
CA ASN A 232 12.00 19.58 -6.18
C ASN A 232 11.19 20.80 -6.66
N GLY A 233 10.23 21.29 -5.84
CA GLY A 233 9.36 22.44 -6.11
C GLY A 233 8.03 22.09 -6.78
N ALA A 234 7.73 20.83 -7.04
CA ALA A 234 6.43 20.43 -7.58
C ALA A 234 5.31 20.63 -6.54
N LEU A 235 4.16 21.11 -7.00
CA LEU A 235 2.95 21.29 -6.21
C LEU A 235 1.89 20.27 -6.67
N ILE A 236 1.43 19.44 -5.75
CA ILE A 236 0.45 18.38 -6.05
C ILE A 236 -0.82 18.62 -5.23
N ASP A 237 -1.97 18.70 -5.90
CA ASP A 237 -3.25 18.60 -5.22
C ASP A 237 -3.65 17.13 -5.03
N SER A 238 -4.24 16.82 -3.91
CA SER A 238 -4.71 15.46 -3.62
C SER A 238 -6.15 15.45 -3.13
N PHE A 239 -6.84 14.41 -3.53
CA PHE A 239 -8.24 14.17 -3.18
C PHE A 239 -8.42 12.70 -2.81
N PHE A 240 -8.77 12.44 -1.55
CA PHE A 240 -9.08 11.10 -1.04
C PHE A 240 -10.44 11.09 -0.38
N SER A 241 -11.34 10.20 -0.82
CA SER A 241 -12.69 10.17 -0.28
C SER A 241 -13.36 8.81 -0.37
N PHE A 242 -14.08 8.44 0.68
CA PHE A 242 -15.06 7.35 0.70
C PHE A 242 -16.51 7.83 0.51
N ASP A 243 -16.70 9.10 0.09
CA ASP A 243 -18.01 9.76 -0.02
C ASP A 243 -18.39 10.09 -1.46
N VAL A 244 -17.67 9.56 -2.46
CA VAL A 244 -17.85 9.92 -3.88
C VAL A 244 -18.47 8.79 -4.63
N TRP A 245 -19.67 9.02 -5.14
CA TRP A 245 -20.41 8.00 -5.87
C TRP A 245 -19.73 7.62 -7.19
N LYS A 246 -19.17 8.61 -7.90
CA LYS A 246 -18.41 8.43 -9.15
C LYS A 246 -17.64 9.71 -9.48
N HIS A 247 -16.50 9.60 -10.11
CA HIS A 247 -15.73 10.72 -10.64
C HIS A 247 -15.07 10.36 -11.97
N SER A 248 -14.60 11.39 -12.70
CA SER A 248 -13.86 11.27 -13.97
C SER A 248 -12.42 11.77 -13.87
N LYS A 249 -11.91 11.97 -12.64
CA LYS A 249 -10.51 12.39 -12.42
C LYS A 249 -9.56 11.22 -12.69
N ASN A 250 -8.39 11.54 -13.21
CA ASN A 250 -7.30 10.58 -13.33
C ASN A 250 -6.72 10.22 -11.95
N HIS A 251 -6.14 9.05 -11.83
CA HIS A 251 -5.49 8.61 -10.58
C HIS A 251 -4.30 9.49 -10.24
N ILE A 252 -3.35 9.64 -11.18
CA ILE A 252 -2.21 10.53 -11.06
C ILE A 252 -2.03 11.26 -12.39
N GLU A 253 -1.91 12.57 -12.36
CA GLU A 253 -1.61 13.38 -13.54
C GLU A 253 -0.54 14.42 -13.17
N LEU A 254 0.56 14.46 -13.92
CA LEU A 254 1.69 15.35 -13.66
C LEU A 254 1.95 16.23 -14.86
N TYR A 255 2.27 17.50 -14.59
CA TYR A 255 2.48 18.54 -15.59
C TYR A 255 3.90 19.08 -15.50
N GLY A 256 4.68 18.82 -16.54
CA GLY A 256 6.02 19.35 -16.73
C GLY A 256 6.04 20.56 -17.65
N ASP A 257 7.21 21.19 -17.77
CA ASP A 257 7.41 22.34 -18.66
C ASP A 257 7.52 21.98 -20.15
N LYS A 258 7.63 20.65 -20.47
CA LYS A 258 7.69 20.12 -21.84
C LYS A 258 6.54 19.18 -22.18
N GLY A 259 5.71 18.81 -21.22
CA GLY A 259 4.62 17.88 -21.46
C GLY A 259 3.87 17.50 -20.22
N SER A 260 2.87 16.64 -20.38
CA SER A 260 2.02 16.09 -19.31
C SER A 260 2.00 14.57 -19.39
N ILE A 261 1.82 13.93 -18.24
CA ILE A 261 1.69 12.48 -18.12
C ILE A 261 0.48 12.13 -17.27
N ASN A 262 -0.32 11.17 -17.73
CA ASN A 262 -1.38 10.52 -16.98
C ASN A 262 -0.89 9.11 -16.63
N ILE A 263 -0.88 8.79 -15.34
CA ILE A 263 -0.33 7.57 -14.79
C ILE A 263 -1.47 6.73 -14.21
N PRO A 264 -1.48 5.40 -14.43
CA PRO A 264 -2.54 4.54 -13.97
C PRO A 264 -2.66 4.48 -12.44
N ASP A 265 -3.68 3.78 -11.95
CA ASP A 265 -3.92 3.57 -10.53
C ASP A 265 -2.67 2.95 -9.87
N PRO A 266 -2.06 3.61 -8.89
CA PRO A 266 -0.87 3.09 -8.20
C PRO A 266 -1.18 1.88 -7.30
N ASN A 267 -2.45 1.54 -7.09
CA ASN A 267 -2.85 0.29 -6.46
C ASN A 267 -2.71 -0.92 -7.39
N MET A 268 -2.44 -0.68 -8.68
CA MET A 268 -2.29 -1.72 -9.70
C MET A 268 -0.83 -1.81 -10.17
N PHE A 269 -0.39 -2.99 -10.62
CA PHE A 269 0.98 -3.17 -11.14
C PHE A 269 1.15 -2.69 -12.59
N GLY A 270 0.09 -2.64 -13.35
CA GLY A 270 0.06 -2.23 -14.76
C GLY A 270 -0.86 -1.07 -15.01
N GLY A 271 -1.24 -0.92 -16.28
CA GLY A 271 -2.18 0.09 -16.76
C GLY A 271 -1.53 1.01 -17.80
N ASP A 272 -2.38 1.68 -18.55
CA ASP A 272 -1.95 2.56 -19.64
C ASP A 272 -1.39 3.87 -19.12
N ILE A 273 -0.28 4.30 -19.71
CA ILE A 273 0.29 5.63 -19.52
C ILE A 273 -0.05 6.47 -20.73
N LEU A 274 -0.55 7.67 -20.48
CA LEU A 274 -0.79 8.65 -21.54
C LEU A 274 0.20 9.80 -21.39
N VAL A 275 0.86 10.18 -22.49
CA VAL A 275 1.80 11.30 -22.51
C VAL A 275 1.40 12.29 -23.58
N CYS A 276 1.50 13.59 -23.28
CA CYS A 276 1.30 14.66 -24.24
C CYS A 276 2.53 15.57 -24.24
N LYS A 277 3.25 15.63 -25.37
CA LYS A 277 4.50 16.40 -25.53
C LYS A 277 4.33 17.65 -26.42
N SER A 278 3.10 18.02 -26.75
CA SER A 278 2.80 19.19 -27.59
C SER A 278 1.69 20.03 -26.97
N LYS A 279 1.83 21.36 -26.98
CA LYS A 279 0.84 22.29 -26.41
C LYS A 279 -0.56 22.16 -27.04
N ASN A 280 -0.63 21.71 -28.27
CA ASN A 280 -1.89 21.45 -29.00
C ASN A 280 -2.02 19.96 -29.35
N GLY A 281 -1.25 19.08 -28.66
CA GLY A 281 -1.20 17.66 -28.94
C GLY A 281 -2.35 16.89 -28.33
N VAL A 282 -2.42 15.65 -28.72
CA VAL A 282 -3.30 14.64 -28.15
C VAL A 282 -2.51 13.76 -27.19
N TRP A 283 -3.21 13.06 -26.33
CA TRP A 283 -2.62 12.03 -25.49
C TRP A 283 -2.17 10.85 -26.35
N GLU A 284 -0.93 10.45 -26.21
CA GLU A 284 -0.32 9.27 -26.82
C GLU A 284 -0.24 8.17 -25.78
N ASN A 285 -0.70 6.96 -26.13
CA ASN A 285 -0.61 5.81 -25.24
C ASN A 285 0.80 5.21 -25.31
N ILE A 286 1.41 5.02 -24.15
CA ILE A 286 2.68 4.30 -23.98
C ILE A 286 2.38 2.90 -23.48
N ASP A 287 2.71 1.90 -24.28
CA ASP A 287 2.46 0.51 -23.96
C ASP A 287 3.42 0.01 -22.85
N THR A 288 2.83 -0.39 -21.73
CA THR A 288 3.57 -0.88 -20.55
C THR A 288 3.65 -2.42 -20.56
N LYS A 289 4.22 -3.01 -21.61
CA LYS A 289 4.20 -4.46 -21.87
C LYS A 289 4.89 -5.36 -20.86
N THR A 290 5.68 -4.81 -19.94
CA THR A 290 6.52 -5.63 -19.07
C THR A 290 6.02 -5.57 -17.63
N VAL A 291 5.13 -6.47 -17.24
CA VAL A 291 4.90 -6.74 -15.81
C VAL A 291 6.15 -7.45 -15.28
N SER A 292 6.87 -6.81 -14.37
CA SER A 292 7.94 -7.48 -13.64
C SER A 292 7.31 -8.40 -12.59
N TYR A 293 7.46 -9.70 -12.74
CA TYR A 293 7.00 -10.72 -11.79
C TYR A 293 7.89 -10.80 -10.53
N THR A 294 8.55 -9.71 -10.16
CA THR A 294 9.46 -9.66 -9.01
C THR A 294 8.78 -9.22 -7.71
N HIS A 295 7.46 -9.06 -7.70
CA HIS A 295 6.72 -8.50 -6.57
C HIS A 295 5.74 -9.52 -5.98
N LEU A 296 5.69 -9.61 -4.65
CA LEU A 296 4.88 -10.59 -3.94
C LEU A 296 3.38 -10.48 -4.23
N ARG A 297 2.89 -9.28 -4.55
CA ARG A 297 1.47 -9.01 -4.87
C ARG A 297 1.16 -8.90 -6.36
N ALA A 298 2.08 -9.19 -7.26
CA ALA A 298 1.99 -8.91 -8.71
C ALA A 298 0.81 -9.58 -9.47
N HIS A 299 -0.05 -10.32 -8.81
CA HIS A 299 -1.14 -11.10 -9.44
C HIS A 299 -2.51 -10.92 -8.79
N GLU A 300 -2.75 -9.80 -8.12
CA GLU A 300 -4.08 -9.47 -7.57
C GLU A 300 -5.11 -9.04 -8.64
N THR A 301 -4.75 -9.08 -9.89
CA THR A 301 -5.64 -8.74 -11.02
C THR A 301 -5.95 -9.90 -11.91
#